data_e5a7113356915467897c0ee4e2b3a1ef
#
_entry.id   e5a7113356915467897c0ee4e2b3a1ef
#
_cell.length_a   1.000
_cell.length_b   1.000
_cell.length_c   1.000
_cell.angle_alpha   90.00
_cell.angle_beta   90.00
_cell.angle_gamma   90.00
#
_symmetry.space_group_name_H-M   'P 1'
#
loop_
_entity.id
_entity.type
_entity.pdbx_description
1 polymer ?
#
loop_
_entity_poly.entity_id
_entity_poly.type
_entity_poly.pdbx_seq_one_letter_code
_entity_poly.pdbx_strand_id
1 'polypeptide(L)'
;MTAESGLKWLLRFIGVTTIPAFIAAVMPQSWLVYMVNKAEPGTSAGILVTYLARILMAVYALIGLQCFVFASDIKRYRPLIWVMSVGSLIVALVGLIVLFSTVPLGHRTGFFWIVFGDFAEGFAQAALVVILLLRIPHRGG
;
A
#
# COMPACT_ATOMS: atom_id res chain seq x y z
N MET A 1 -19.78 13.42 11.36
CA MET A 1 -18.44 13.63 10.75
C MET A 1 -18.65 14.06 9.31
N THR A 2 -17.98 15.13 8.87
CA THR A 2 -18.02 15.54 7.45
C THR A 2 -17.16 14.59 6.62
N ALA A 3 -17.47 14.42 5.33
CA ALA A 3 -16.68 13.58 4.42
C ALA A 3 -15.19 14.03 4.36
N GLU A 4 -14.96 15.33 4.47
CA GLU A 4 -13.59 15.88 4.52
C GLU A 4 -12.83 15.46 5.78
N SER A 5 -13.50 15.48 6.94
CA SER A 5 -12.89 14.99 8.20
C SER A 5 -12.60 13.49 8.14
N GLY A 6 -13.52 12.70 7.57
CA GLY A 6 -13.30 11.27 7.37
C GLY A 6 -12.11 10.98 6.46
N LEU A 7 -11.97 11.73 5.37
CA LEU A 7 -10.85 11.59 4.45
C LEU A 7 -9.51 11.97 5.10
N LYS A 8 -9.47 13.05 5.90
CA LYS A 8 -8.26 13.42 6.68
C LYS A 8 -7.83 12.30 7.62
N TRP A 9 -8.77 11.72 8.35
CA TRP A 9 -8.48 10.62 9.26
C TRP A 9 -8.00 9.38 8.52
N LEU A 10 -8.65 9.02 7.41
CA LEU A 10 -8.24 7.87 6.60
C LEU A 10 -6.82 8.03 6.04
N LEU A 11 -6.50 9.20 5.46
CA LEU A 11 -5.16 9.48 4.95
C LEU A 11 -4.09 9.44 6.05
N ARG A 12 -4.38 9.98 7.24
CA ARG A 12 -3.48 9.88 8.38
C ARG A 12 -3.30 8.45 8.85
N PHE A 13 -4.38 7.67 8.89
CA PHE A 13 -4.33 6.26 9.26
C PHE A 13 -3.44 5.48 8.28
N ILE A 14 -3.64 5.64 6.96
CA ILE A 14 -2.78 5.04 5.93
C ILE A 14 -1.32 5.47 6.15
N GLY A 15 -1.07 6.76 6.39
CA GLY A 15 0.28 7.25 6.65
C GLY A 15 0.93 6.61 7.87
N VAL A 16 0.22 6.51 8.99
CA VAL A 16 0.74 5.87 10.22
C VAL A 16 1.05 4.40 10.01
N THR A 17 0.22 3.67 9.26
CA THR A 17 0.40 2.23 9.03
C THR A 17 1.52 1.92 8.03
N THR A 18 1.79 2.82 7.07
CA THR A 18 2.79 2.60 6.02
C THR A 18 4.18 3.15 6.34
N ILE A 19 4.31 4.22 7.14
CA ILE A 19 5.62 4.79 7.52
C ILE A 19 6.55 3.77 8.20
N PRO A 20 6.09 2.86 9.09
CA PRO A 20 6.95 1.83 9.68
C PRO A 20 7.66 0.93 8.67
N ALA A 21 7.17 0.86 7.41
CA ALA A 21 7.86 0.17 6.34
C ALA A 21 9.28 0.72 6.10
N PHE A 22 9.54 1.99 6.45
CA PHE A 22 10.89 2.55 6.39
C PHE A 22 11.88 1.79 7.27
N ILE A 23 11.46 1.31 8.45
CA ILE A 23 12.30 0.48 9.32
C ILE A 23 12.72 -0.78 8.59
N ALA A 24 11.78 -1.42 7.86
CA ALA A 24 12.08 -2.61 7.06
C ALA A 24 13.02 -2.31 5.88
N ALA A 25 12.98 -1.11 5.30
CA ALA A 25 13.89 -0.71 4.23
C ALA A 25 15.35 -0.59 4.68
N VAL A 26 15.59 -0.17 5.93
CA VAL A 26 16.94 0.07 6.47
C VAL A 26 17.44 -1.03 7.42
N MET A 27 16.61 -2.03 7.73
CA MET A 27 16.98 -3.10 8.66
C MET A 27 18.20 -3.93 8.18
N PRO A 28 18.95 -4.57 9.10
CA PRO A 28 20.03 -5.48 8.76
C PRO A 28 19.57 -6.61 7.82
N GLN A 29 20.42 -7.00 6.88
CA GLN A 29 20.09 -8.04 5.90
C GLN A 29 19.74 -9.38 6.55
N SER A 30 20.36 -9.72 7.68
CA SER A 30 20.06 -10.94 8.42
C SER A 30 18.61 -11.02 8.90
N TRP A 31 18.01 -9.89 9.30
CA TRP A 31 16.62 -9.83 9.73
C TRP A 31 15.67 -10.00 8.54
N LEU A 32 15.99 -9.38 7.42
CA LEU A 32 15.19 -9.50 6.21
C LEU A 32 15.19 -10.94 5.67
N VAL A 33 16.38 -11.58 5.64
CA VAL A 33 16.52 -13.00 5.28
C VAL A 33 15.73 -13.90 6.22
N TYR A 34 15.79 -13.63 7.54
CA TYR A 34 15.02 -14.37 8.52
C TYR A 34 13.50 -14.25 8.28
N MET A 35 13.01 -13.04 7.99
CA MET A 35 11.59 -12.82 7.68
C MET A 35 11.16 -13.53 6.40
N VAL A 36 11.97 -13.47 5.34
CA VAL A 36 11.70 -14.17 4.08
C VAL A 36 11.63 -15.68 4.31
N ASN A 37 12.62 -16.27 5.00
CA ASN A 37 12.63 -17.70 5.31
C ASN A 37 11.46 -18.13 6.19
N LYS A 38 10.98 -17.24 7.07
CA LYS A 38 9.79 -17.52 7.90
C LYS A 38 8.50 -17.47 7.09
N ALA A 39 8.40 -16.57 6.12
CA ALA A 39 7.24 -16.45 5.25
C ALA A 39 7.18 -17.59 4.21
N GLU A 40 8.32 -18.00 3.71
CA GLU A 40 8.45 -19.08 2.73
C GLU A 40 9.71 -19.92 2.99
N PRO A 41 9.57 -21.02 3.77
CA PRO A 41 10.69 -21.89 4.11
C PRO A 41 11.33 -22.51 2.87
N GLY A 42 12.67 -22.42 2.80
CA GLY A 42 13.45 -22.97 1.68
C GLY A 42 13.70 -22.01 0.52
N THR A 43 13.16 -20.79 0.57
CA THR A 43 13.44 -19.76 -0.43
C THR A 43 14.78 -19.09 -0.13
N SER A 44 15.69 -19.09 -1.11
CA SER A 44 16.94 -18.33 -0.99
C SER A 44 16.67 -16.84 -1.24
N ALA A 45 16.80 -16.01 -0.21
CA ALA A 45 16.75 -14.56 -0.36
C ALA A 45 18.04 -14.06 -1.02
N GLY A 46 18.13 -14.18 -2.34
CA GLY A 46 19.24 -13.63 -3.12
C GLY A 46 19.32 -12.09 -3.03
N ILE A 47 20.44 -11.53 -3.48
CA ILE A 47 20.70 -10.07 -3.47
C ILE A 47 19.57 -9.30 -4.16
N LEU A 48 19.06 -9.80 -5.29
CA LEU A 48 17.96 -9.16 -6.02
C LEU A 48 16.68 -9.09 -5.20
N VAL A 49 16.29 -10.18 -4.54
CA VAL A 49 15.08 -10.24 -3.71
C VAL A 49 15.18 -9.26 -2.55
N THR A 50 16.31 -9.22 -1.86
CA THR A 50 16.54 -8.30 -0.73
C THR A 50 16.54 -6.84 -1.19
N TYR A 51 17.11 -6.55 -2.34
CA TYR A 51 17.13 -5.21 -2.93
C TYR A 51 15.72 -4.74 -3.31
N LEU A 52 14.94 -5.58 -4.02
CA LEU A 52 13.57 -5.26 -4.40
C LEU A 52 12.66 -5.07 -3.19
N ALA A 53 12.81 -5.92 -2.16
CA ALA A 53 12.07 -5.76 -0.91
C ALA A 53 12.35 -4.41 -0.25
N ARG A 54 13.62 -3.98 -0.17
CA ARG A 54 13.99 -2.68 0.41
C ARG A 54 13.42 -1.50 -0.37
N ILE A 55 13.48 -1.55 -1.71
CA ILE A 55 12.89 -0.50 -2.56
C ILE A 55 11.38 -0.43 -2.33
N LEU A 56 10.71 -1.58 -2.32
CA LEU A 56 9.26 -1.64 -2.10
C LEU A 56 8.89 -1.01 -0.74
N MET A 57 9.60 -1.36 0.33
CA MET A 57 9.37 -0.78 1.66
C MET A 57 9.65 0.72 1.71
N ALA A 58 10.68 1.22 1.01
CA ALA A 58 10.94 2.65 0.88
C ALA A 58 9.82 3.38 0.13
N VAL A 59 9.27 2.76 -0.93
CA VAL A 59 8.13 3.31 -1.68
C VAL A 59 6.88 3.38 -0.79
N TYR A 60 6.58 2.34 0.00
CA TYR A 60 5.46 2.39 0.96
C TYR A 60 5.62 3.52 1.98
N ALA A 61 6.83 3.71 2.52
CA ALA A 61 7.09 4.82 3.44
C ALA A 61 6.88 6.19 2.78
N LEU A 62 7.28 6.36 1.52
CA LEU A 62 7.04 7.59 0.75
C LEU A 62 5.55 7.83 0.52
N ILE A 63 4.78 6.80 0.19
CA ILE A 63 3.32 6.89 0.06
C ILE A 63 2.71 7.34 1.40
N GLY A 64 3.18 6.79 2.52
CA GLY A 64 2.74 7.20 3.85
C GLY A 64 2.98 8.69 4.13
N LEU A 65 4.18 9.19 3.81
CA LEU A 65 4.50 10.61 3.94
C LEU A 65 3.61 11.49 3.05
N GLN A 66 3.37 11.08 1.81
CA GLN A 66 2.47 11.79 0.89
C GLN A 66 1.04 11.86 1.46
N CYS A 67 0.54 10.79 2.09
CA CYS A 67 -0.76 10.78 2.73
C CYS A 67 -0.88 11.84 3.84
N PHE A 68 0.17 12.07 4.63
CA PHE A 68 0.19 13.17 5.62
C PHE A 68 0.15 14.55 4.97
N VAL A 69 0.91 14.75 3.90
CA VAL A 69 0.90 16.02 3.15
C VAL A 69 -0.50 16.27 2.58
N PHE A 70 -1.13 15.26 1.99
CA PHE A 70 -2.49 15.38 1.46
C PHE A 70 -3.54 15.64 2.54
N ALA A 71 -3.38 15.03 3.72
CA ALA A 71 -4.27 15.26 4.85
C ALA A 71 -4.18 16.67 5.42
N SER A 72 -3.10 17.41 5.15
CA SER A 72 -2.95 18.81 5.60
C SER A 72 -3.90 19.76 4.86
N ASP A 73 -4.05 19.60 3.54
CA ASP A 73 -4.94 20.42 2.71
C ASP A 73 -5.57 19.59 1.57
N ILE A 74 -6.69 18.96 1.87
CA ILE A 74 -7.41 18.09 0.92
C ILE A 74 -7.86 18.87 -0.32
N LYS A 75 -8.26 20.13 -0.17
CA LYS A 75 -8.78 20.91 -1.30
C LYS A 75 -7.69 21.18 -2.31
N ARG A 76 -6.52 21.55 -1.85
CA ARG A 76 -5.33 21.82 -2.67
C ARG A 76 -4.84 20.56 -3.38
N TYR A 77 -4.78 19.44 -2.66
CA TYR A 77 -4.22 18.19 -3.17
C TYR A 77 -5.26 17.24 -3.78
N ARG A 78 -6.52 17.66 -3.89
CA ARG A 78 -7.60 16.83 -4.41
C ARG A 78 -7.29 16.13 -5.75
N PRO A 79 -6.73 16.80 -6.77
CA PRO A 79 -6.37 16.13 -8.03
C PRO A 79 -5.33 15.03 -7.84
N LEU A 80 -4.32 15.26 -7.00
CA LEU A 80 -3.28 14.28 -6.70
C LEU A 80 -3.83 13.08 -5.93
N ILE A 81 -4.70 13.33 -4.94
CA ILE A 81 -5.38 12.25 -4.20
C ILE A 81 -6.21 11.39 -5.16
N TRP A 82 -6.91 12.00 -6.13
CA TRP A 82 -7.64 11.29 -7.17
C TRP A 82 -6.73 10.38 -7.99
N VAL A 83 -5.67 10.93 -8.56
CA VAL A 83 -4.71 10.19 -9.40
C VAL A 83 -4.10 9.02 -8.63
N MET A 84 -3.65 9.27 -7.39
CA MET A 84 -3.09 8.21 -6.55
C MET A 84 -4.11 7.12 -6.22
N SER A 85 -5.32 7.49 -5.84
CA SER A 85 -6.33 6.50 -5.44
C SER A 85 -6.80 5.65 -6.62
N VAL A 86 -7.05 6.25 -7.77
CA VAL A 86 -7.41 5.51 -9.00
C VAL A 86 -6.25 4.64 -9.46
N GLY A 87 -5.03 5.17 -9.44
CA GLY A 87 -3.83 4.40 -9.76
C GLY A 87 -3.66 3.19 -8.82
N SER A 88 -3.84 3.38 -7.51
CA SER A 88 -3.78 2.30 -6.53
C SER A 88 -4.86 1.24 -6.74
N LEU A 89 -6.09 1.63 -7.10
CA LEU A 89 -7.16 0.68 -7.45
C LEU A 89 -6.77 -0.19 -8.65
N ILE A 90 -6.23 0.43 -9.70
CA ILE A 90 -5.80 -0.30 -10.91
C ILE A 90 -4.66 -1.25 -10.56
N VAL A 91 -3.64 -0.78 -9.85
CA VAL A 91 -2.48 -1.62 -9.45
C VAL A 91 -2.92 -2.78 -8.57
N ALA A 92 -3.80 -2.53 -7.58
CA ALA A 92 -4.31 -3.58 -6.71
C ALA A 92 -5.13 -4.62 -7.49
N LEU A 93 -6.00 -4.18 -8.41
CA LEU A 93 -6.79 -5.08 -9.25
C LEU A 93 -5.91 -5.93 -10.16
N VAL A 94 -4.96 -5.30 -10.86
CA VAL A 94 -4.02 -6.01 -11.73
C VAL A 94 -3.16 -6.97 -10.92
N GLY A 95 -2.67 -6.54 -9.75
CA GLY A 95 -1.89 -7.37 -8.84
C GLY A 95 -2.65 -8.61 -8.38
N LEU A 96 -3.94 -8.47 -8.01
CA LEU A 96 -4.80 -9.60 -7.67
C LEU A 96 -5.00 -10.55 -8.86
N ILE A 97 -5.28 -10.02 -10.06
CA ILE A 97 -5.45 -10.85 -11.27
C ILE A 97 -4.16 -11.64 -11.54
N VAL A 98 -3.00 -10.97 -11.51
CA VAL A 98 -1.70 -11.63 -11.73
C VAL A 98 -1.45 -12.68 -10.65
N LEU A 99 -1.67 -12.36 -9.37
CA LEU A 99 -1.47 -13.28 -8.26
C LEU A 99 -2.29 -14.57 -8.43
N PHE A 100 -3.56 -14.45 -8.78
CA PHE A 100 -4.44 -15.61 -8.97
C PHE A 100 -4.16 -16.39 -10.26
N SER A 101 -3.66 -15.73 -11.30
CA SER A 101 -3.32 -16.38 -12.57
C SER A 101 -1.97 -17.11 -12.52
N THR A 102 -1.03 -16.63 -11.70
CA THR A 102 0.34 -17.17 -11.65
C THR A 102 0.54 -18.23 -10.58
N VAL A 103 -0.24 -18.19 -9.48
CA VAL A 103 -0.09 -19.11 -8.35
C VAL A 103 -1.21 -20.16 -8.36
N PRO A 104 -0.91 -21.44 -8.74
CA PRO A 104 -1.89 -22.52 -8.72
C PRO A 104 -2.43 -22.78 -7.30
N LEU A 105 -3.67 -23.28 -7.22
CA LEU A 105 -4.37 -23.53 -5.94
C LEU A 105 -3.56 -24.38 -4.94
N GLY A 106 -2.83 -25.39 -5.44
CA GLY A 106 -2.03 -26.29 -4.61
C GLY A 106 -0.71 -25.70 -4.09
N HIS A 107 -0.31 -24.52 -4.56
CA HIS A 107 0.96 -23.86 -4.18
C HIS A 107 0.74 -22.55 -3.42
N ARG A 108 -0.46 -22.34 -2.84
CA ARG A 108 -0.78 -21.14 -2.07
C ARG A 108 -0.19 -21.23 -0.67
N THR A 109 1.06 -20.80 -0.56
CA THR A 109 1.83 -20.72 0.70
C THR A 109 1.41 -19.54 1.58
N GLY A 110 2.00 -19.43 2.76
CA GLY A 110 1.81 -18.26 3.62
C GLY A 110 2.14 -16.93 2.94
N PHE A 111 3.15 -16.93 2.06
CA PHE A 111 3.52 -15.75 1.26
C PHE A 111 2.37 -15.31 0.32
N PHE A 112 1.67 -16.24 -0.32
CA PHE A 112 0.51 -15.92 -1.14
C PHE A 112 -0.54 -15.11 -0.36
N TRP A 113 -0.85 -15.54 0.87
CA TRP A 113 -1.85 -14.87 1.70
C TRP A 113 -1.41 -13.50 2.20
N ILE A 114 -0.11 -13.31 2.43
CA ILE A 114 0.45 -12.00 2.77
C ILE A 114 0.28 -11.04 1.58
N VAL A 115 0.67 -11.45 0.38
CA VAL A 115 0.56 -10.63 -0.84
C VAL A 115 -0.91 -10.37 -1.20
N PHE A 116 -1.78 -11.38 -1.05
CA PHE A 116 -3.22 -11.20 -1.24
C PHE A 116 -3.79 -10.16 -0.26
N GLY A 117 -3.42 -10.26 1.02
CA GLY A 117 -3.86 -9.31 2.05
C GLY A 117 -3.42 -7.89 1.74
N ASP A 118 -2.18 -7.70 1.29
CA ASP A 118 -1.62 -6.40 0.92
C ASP A 118 -2.40 -5.75 -0.25
N PHE A 119 -2.66 -6.51 -1.33
CA PHE A 119 -3.46 -6.00 -2.45
C PHE A 119 -4.92 -5.75 -2.06
N ALA A 120 -5.54 -6.62 -1.26
CA ALA A 120 -6.92 -6.47 -0.82
C ALA A 120 -7.08 -5.24 0.09
N GLU A 121 -6.14 -5.02 1.02
CA GLU A 121 -6.10 -3.84 1.88
C GLU A 121 -5.91 -2.56 1.05
N GLY A 122 -4.93 -2.55 0.13
CA GLY A 122 -4.68 -1.42 -0.76
C GLY A 122 -5.90 -1.07 -1.61
N PHE A 123 -6.60 -2.09 -2.14
CA PHE A 123 -7.85 -1.90 -2.88
C PHE A 123 -8.94 -1.27 -2.00
N ALA A 124 -9.16 -1.80 -0.79
CA ALA A 124 -10.18 -1.30 0.14
C ALA A 124 -9.90 0.15 0.56
N GLN A 125 -8.64 0.46 0.90
CA GLN A 125 -8.23 1.81 1.28
C GLN A 125 -8.45 2.80 0.12
N ALA A 126 -8.02 2.46 -1.09
CA ALA A 126 -8.17 3.31 -2.26
C ALA A 126 -9.65 3.52 -2.64
N ALA A 127 -10.47 2.47 -2.55
CA ALA A 127 -11.92 2.57 -2.78
C ALA A 127 -12.59 3.50 -1.77
N LEU A 128 -12.24 3.40 -0.48
CA LEU A 128 -12.76 4.30 0.56
C LEU A 128 -12.36 5.76 0.31
N VAL A 129 -11.12 6.01 -0.10
CA VAL A 129 -10.65 7.36 -0.46
C VAL A 129 -11.47 7.91 -1.62
N VAL A 130 -11.68 7.13 -2.68
CA VAL A 130 -12.51 7.54 -3.83
C VAL A 130 -13.94 7.86 -3.42
N ILE A 131 -14.57 6.99 -2.62
CA ILE A 131 -15.94 7.22 -2.12
C ILE A 131 -16.05 8.51 -1.30
N LEU A 132 -15.08 8.77 -0.44
CA LEU A 132 -15.06 10.00 0.37
C LEU A 132 -14.83 11.24 -0.49
N LEU A 133 -13.95 11.17 -1.50
CA LEU A 133 -13.72 12.25 -2.46
C LEU A 133 -14.97 12.61 -3.27
N LEU A 134 -15.76 11.62 -3.66
CA LEU A 134 -17.03 11.82 -4.38
C LEU A 134 -18.07 12.53 -3.52
N ARG A 135 -18.04 12.32 -2.19
CA ARG A 135 -18.96 12.96 -1.25
C ARG A 135 -18.58 14.39 -0.85
N ILE A 136 -17.36 14.84 -1.19
CA ILE A 136 -16.93 16.22 -0.96
C ILE A 136 -17.44 17.09 -2.12
N PRO A 137 -18.36 18.06 -1.87
CA PRO A 137 -18.93 18.87 -2.94
C PRO A 137 -17.83 19.65 -3.67
N HIS A 138 -17.91 19.65 -5.01
CA HIS A 138 -17.18 20.59 -5.83
C HIS A 138 -17.74 21.98 -5.55
N ARG A 139 -17.11 22.78 -4.72
CA ARG A 139 -17.32 24.22 -4.78
C ARG A 139 -16.57 24.69 -6.04
N GLY A 140 -17.35 24.88 -7.10
CA GLY A 140 -16.89 25.64 -8.27
C GLY A 140 -16.36 26.99 -7.77
N GLY A 141 -15.19 27.36 -8.20
CA GLY A 141 -14.63 28.67 -7.97
C GLY A 141 -15.47 29.77 -8.63
#